data_f706bbfdceb06554f218fed6954000eb
#
_entry.id   f706bbfdceb06554f218fed6954000eb
#
_cell.length_a   1.000
_cell.length_b   1.000
_cell.length_c   1.000
_cell.angle_alpha   90.00
_cell.angle_beta   90.00
_cell.angle_gamma   90.00
#
_symmetry.space_group_name_H-M   'P 1'
#
loop_
_entity.id
_entity.type
_entity.pdbx_description
1 polymer ?
#
loop_
_entity_poly.entity_id
_entity_poly.type
_entity_poly.pdbx_seq_one_letter_code
_entity_poly.pdbx_strand_id
1 'polypeptide(L)'
;MLRTDVLPWVEAAGDLGDDVLEIGPGPGLTTDLLRQRVDRLVAVEVDPSLASPLRERLAGTNVEVLCADATASGLWPDRFSAVTCFSMLHHMPSSELQERLFAEVHRVLRPGGIFVGIDSLDLDFIREGHVDDTFIPVDPGNLGARLEAAGLGDLQLDVGDYQFRFIARKPRG
;
A
#
# COMPACT_ATOMS: atom_id res chain seq x y z
N MET A 1 -12.58 1.86 11.41
CA MET A 1 -11.42 1.44 10.58
C MET A 1 -10.58 2.62 10.09
N LEU A 2 -11.00 3.46 9.16
CA LEU A 2 -10.13 4.50 8.58
C LEU A 2 -9.59 5.53 9.58
N ARG A 3 -10.41 6.15 10.41
CA ARG A 3 -9.98 7.17 11.38
C ARG A 3 -9.33 6.59 12.64
N THR A 4 -9.67 5.36 12.99
CA THR A 4 -9.16 4.70 14.21
C THR A 4 -7.89 3.92 13.96
N ASP A 5 -7.67 3.41 12.75
CA ASP A 5 -6.58 2.47 12.47
C ASP A 5 -5.57 3.02 11.46
N VAL A 6 -6.04 3.51 10.30
CA VAL A 6 -5.16 3.99 9.23
C VAL A 6 -4.51 5.31 9.59
N LEU A 7 -5.29 6.29 10.03
CA LEU A 7 -4.79 7.64 10.27
C LEU A 7 -3.71 7.70 11.37
N PRO A 8 -3.89 7.08 12.55
CA PRO A 8 -2.83 7.06 13.58
C PRO A 8 -1.55 6.38 13.11
N TRP A 9 -1.67 5.37 12.22
CA TRP A 9 -0.49 4.68 11.69
C TRP A 9 0.25 5.51 10.63
N VAL A 10 -0.48 6.20 9.77
CA VAL A 10 0.10 7.18 8.84
C VAL A 10 0.81 8.30 9.61
N GLU A 11 0.22 8.78 10.71
CA GLU A 11 0.83 9.79 11.58
C GLU A 11 2.08 9.24 12.29
N ALA A 12 2.07 7.98 12.74
CA ALA A 12 3.21 7.31 13.33
C ALA A 12 4.37 7.09 12.34
N ALA A 13 4.05 6.92 11.06
CA ALA A 13 5.05 6.84 10.00
C ALA A 13 5.80 8.17 9.80
N GLY A 14 5.25 9.27 10.32
CA GLY A 14 5.82 10.61 10.21
C GLY A 14 5.47 11.30 8.90
N ASP A 15 6.39 12.12 8.41
CA ASP A 15 6.21 12.82 7.15
C ASP A 15 6.32 11.85 5.96
N LEU A 16 5.24 11.73 5.19
CA LEU A 16 5.22 10.92 3.97
C LEU A 16 5.99 11.59 2.80
N GLY A 17 6.33 12.87 2.95
CA GLY A 17 7.01 13.65 1.91
C GLY A 17 6.04 14.22 0.86
N ASP A 18 6.60 14.54 -0.29
CA ASP A 18 5.96 15.38 -1.32
C ASP A 18 5.24 14.60 -2.44
N ASP A 19 5.73 13.41 -2.81
CA ASP A 19 5.18 12.59 -3.89
C ASP A 19 4.93 11.17 -3.36
N VAL A 20 3.66 10.80 -3.22
CA VAL A 20 3.24 9.55 -2.58
C VAL A 20 2.49 8.67 -3.58
N LEU A 21 2.75 7.37 -3.51
CA LEU A 21 2.02 6.34 -4.25
C LEU A 21 1.08 5.59 -3.30
N GLU A 22 -0.20 5.52 -3.63
CA GLU A 22 -1.17 4.63 -2.99
C GLU A 22 -1.46 3.45 -3.91
N ILE A 23 -1.32 2.24 -3.37
CA ILE A 23 -1.59 0.99 -4.08
C ILE A 23 -2.91 0.41 -3.60
N GLY A 24 -3.84 0.14 -4.54
CA GLY A 24 -5.15 -0.42 -4.26
C GLY A 24 -6.07 0.52 -3.49
N PRO A 25 -6.32 1.74 -4.00
CA PRO A 25 -7.19 2.71 -3.33
C PRO A 25 -8.65 2.25 -3.20
N GLY A 26 -9.08 1.29 -4.03
CA GLY A 26 -10.46 0.88 -4.11
C GLY A 26 -11.40 2.08 -4.35
N PRO A 27 -12.44 2.28 -3.53
CA PRO A 27 -13.36 3.43 -3.66
C PRO A 27 -12.71 4.77 -3.24
N GLY A 28 -11.46 4.78 -2.75
CA GLY A 28 -10.68 5.99 -2.45
C GLY A 28 -10.91 6.60 -1.07
N LEU A 29 -11.29 5.79 -0.09
CA LEU A 29 -11.49 6.29 1.28
C LEU A 29 -10.17 6.70 1.94
N THR A 30 -9.10 5.94 1.73
CA THR A 30 -7.75 6.28 2.18
C THR A 30 -7.13 7.39 1.33
N THR A 31 -7.41 7.39 0.03
CA THR A 31 -7.02 8.46 -0.90
C THR A 31 -7.47 9.84 -0.41
N ASP A 32 -8.73 9.95 0.07
CA ASP A 32 -9.27 11.20 0.60
C ASP A 32 -8.58 11.69 1.89
N LEU A 33 -7.99 10.78 2.67
CA LEU A 33 -7.18 11.13 3.85
C LEU A 33 -5.75 11.53 3.44
N LEU A 34 -5.12 10.75 2.56
CA LEU A 34 -3.73 10.95 2.14
C LEU A 34 -3.56 12.25 1.36
N ARG A 35 -4.44 12.55 0.40
CA ARG A 35 -4.35 13.74 -0.45
C ARG A 35 -4.38 15.08 0.31
N GLN A 36 -4.85 15.09 1.55
CA GLN A 36 -4.86 16.27 2.41
C GLN A 36 -3.52 16.50 3.14
N ARG A 37 -2.59 15.55 3.05
CA ARG A 37 -1.33 15.51 3.80
C ARG A 37 -0.09 15.54 2.93
N VAL A 38 -0.25 15.45 1.61
CA VAL A 38 0.86 15.36 0.65
C VAL A 38 0.63 16.33 -0.50
N ASP A 39 1.71 16.77 -1.13
CA ASP A 39 1.63 17.71 -2.26
C ASP A 39 1.10 17.02 -3.51
N ARG A 40 1.48 15.75 -3.72
CA ARG A 40 1.08 14.93 -4.87
C ARG A 40 0.79 13.50 -4.44
N LEU A 41 -0.29 12.95 -4.94
CA LEU A 41 -0.68 11.56 -4.72
C LEU A 41 -0.95 10.87 -6.06
N VAL A 42 -0.29 9.74 -6.29
CA VAL A 42 -0.63 8.83 -7.39
C VAL A 42 -1.33 7.63 -6.78
N ALA A 43 -2.50 7.27 -7.29
CA ALA A 43 -3.29 6.12 -6.84
C ALA A 43 -3.37 5.10 -7.99
N VAL A 44 -2.88 3.88 -7.76
CA VAL A 44 -2.86 2.79 -8.76
C VAL A 44 -3.91 1.75 -8.37
N GLU A 45 -4.90 1.58 -9.25
CA GLU A 45 -6.00 0.63 -9.11
C GLU A 45 -6.08 -0.27 -10.34
N VAL A 46 -6.12 -1.58 -10.13
CA VAL A 46 -6.17 -2.55 -11.23
C VAL A 46 -7.57 -2.71 -11.83
N ASP A 47 -8.61 -2.52 -11.01
CA ASP A 47 -9.99 -2.64 -11.44
C ASP A 47 -10.48 -1.35 -12.10
N PRO A 48 -10.78 -1.37 -13.42
CA PRO A 48 -11.27 -0.18 -14.12
C PRO A 48 -12.63 0.28 -13.61
N SER A 49 -13.44 -0.60 -13.00
CA SER A 49 -14.74 -0.24 -12.42
C SER A 49 -14.61 0.60 -11.16
N LEU A 50 -13.47 0.53 -10.46
CA LEU A 50 -13.11 1.36 -9.31
C LEU A 50 -12.26 2.56 -9.73
N ALA A 51 -11.29 2.35 -10.62
CA ALA A 51 -10.36 3.40 -11.05
C ALA A 51 -11.07 4.55 -11.79
N SER A 52 -12.05 4.23 -12.66
CA SER A 52 -12.72 5.25 -13.48
C SER A 52 -13.56 6.24 -12.65
N PRO A 53 -14.48 5.79 -11.77
CA PRO A 53 -15.23 6.70 -10.89
C PRO A 53 -14.32 7.48 -9.94
N LEU A 54 -13.25 6.85 -9.44
CA LEU A 54 -12.29 7.51 -8.56
C LEU A 54 -11.55 8.64 -9.28
N ARG A 55 -11.12 8.39 -10.52
CA ARG A 55 -10.49 9.41 -11.38
C ARG A 55 -11.41 10.59 -11.67
N GLU A 56 -12.68 10.32 -12.00
CA GLU A 56 -13.67 11.37 -12.25
C GLU A 56 -13.92 12.21 -10.99
N ARG A 57 -14.09 11.56 -9.86
CA ARG A 57 -14.34 12.22 -8.56
C ARG A 57 -13.18 13.10 -8.10
N LEU A 58 -11.95 12.70 -8.38
CA LEU A 58 -10.74 13.39 -7.94
C LEU A 58 -10.13 14.31 -9.01
N ALA A 59 -10.80 14.48 -10.15
CA ALA A 59 -10.34 15.37 -11.23
C ALA A 59 -10.14 16.81 -10.71
N GLY A 60 -9.02 17.43 -11.08
CA GLY A 60 -8.67 18.78 -10.65
C GLY A 60 -8.11 18.90 -9.23
N THR A 61 -7.89 17.77 -8.54
CA THR A 61 -7.19 17.73 -7.25
C THR A 61 -5.71 17.43 -7.42
N ASN A 62 -4.98 17.25 -6.30
CA ASN A 62 -3.57 16.81 -6.29
C ASN A 62 -3.41 15.28 -6.49
N VAL A 63 -4.46 14.56 -6.90
CA VAL A 63 -4.45 13.11 -7.09
C VAL A 63 -4.47 12.74 -8.57
N GLU A 64 -3.54 11.89 -8.98
CA GLU A 64 -3.54 11.22 -10.28
C GLU A 64 -3.97 9.75 -10.09
N VAL A 65 -5.06 9.33 -10.74
CA VAL A 65 -5.54 7.94 -10.65
C VAL A 65 -5.17 7.19 -11.93
N LEU A 66 -4.42 6.10 -11.76
CA LEU A 66 -3.98 5.21 -12.84
C LEU A 66 -4.70 3.87 -12.74
N CYS A 67 -5.26 3.40 -13.85
CA CYS A 67 -5.75 2.04 -13.97
C CYS A 67 -4.60 1.16 -14.48
N ALA A 68 -3.91 0.46 -13.57
CA ALA A 68 -2.71 -0.31 -13.88
C ALA A 68 -2.47 -1.43 -12.86
N ASP A 69 -1.65 -2.41 -13.26
CA ASP A 69 -1.13 -3.43 -12.35
C ASP A 69 0.01 -2.85 -11.51
N ALA A 70 -0.16 -2.83 -10.19
CA ALA A 70 0.84 -2.30 -9.27
C ALA A 70 2.13 -3.14 -9.22
N THR A 71 2.13 -4.38 -9.70
CA THR A 71 3.35 -5.22 -9.78
C THR A 71 4.23 -4.87 -10.98
N ALA A 72 3.73 -4.04 -11.91
CA ALA A 72 4.41 -3.59 -13.11
C ALA A 72 3.84 -2.22 -13.55
N SER A 73 3.87 -1.26 -12.63
CA SER A 73 3.16 0.01 -12.73
C SER A 73 3.58 0.91 -13.90
N GLY A 74 4.78 0.71 -14.45
CA GLY A 74 5.38 1.59 -15.47
C GLY A 74 5.79 2.96 -14.94
N LEU A 75 5.67 3.21 -13.64
CA LEU A 75 6.09 4.46 -13.00
C LEU A 75 7.62 4.58 -12.97
N TRP A 76 8.12 5.81 -12.90
CA TRP A 76 9.55 6.08 -12.84
C TRP A 76 10.19 5.51 -11.57
N PRO A 77 11.41 4.94 -11.65
CA PRO A 77 12.15 4.51 -10.48
C PRO A 77 12.54 5.73 -9.62
N ASP A 78 12.79 5.49 -8.35
CA ASP A 78 13.27 6.50 -7.38
C ASP A 78 12.44 7.79 -7.34
N ARG A 79 11.13 7.66 -7.58
CA ARG A 79 10.22 8.79 -7.67
C ARG A 79 9.58 9.16 -6.33
N PHE A 80 9.05 8.17 -5.61
CA PHE A 80 8.16 8.41 -4.49
C PHE A 80 8.89 8.53 -3.16
N SER A 81 8.47 9.50 -2.35
CA SER A 81 8.89 9.65 -0.95
C SER A 81 8.30 8.59 -0.05
N ALA A 82 7.07 8.17 -0.35
CA ALA A 82 6.40 7.07 0.34
C ALA A 82 5.52 6.26 -0.62
N VAL A 83 5.32 5.00 -0.28
CA VAL A 83 4.31 4.10 -0.87
C VAL A 83 3.40 3.64 0.26
N THR A 84 2.09 3.65 0.02
CA THR A 84 1.08 3.16 0.97
C THR A 84 0.28 2.02 0.36
N CYS A 85 -0.07 1.02 1.18
CA CYS A 85 -0.86 -0.13 0.79
C CYS A 85 -1.72 -0.59 1.98
N PHE A 86 -3.04 -0.38 1.90
CA PHE A 86 -3.95 -0.63 3.01
C PHE A 86 -5.03 -1.63 2.64
N SER A 87 -5.06 -2.77 3.36
CA SER A 87 -6.05 -3.86 3.17
C SER A 87 -6.13 -4.35 1.72
N MET A 88 -4.99 -4.52 1.07
CA MET A 88 -4.92 -4.89 -0.34
C MET A 88 -4.02 -6.11 -0.60
N LEU A 89 -2.97 -6.33 0.21
CA LEU A 89 -2.00 -7.41 -0.05
C LEU A 89 -2.68 -8.78 -0.08
N HIS A 90 -3.64 -9.03 0.80
CA HIS A 90 -4.38 -10.29 0.85
C HIS A 90 -5.30 -10.51 -0.36
N HIS A 91 -5.64 -9.48 -1.13
CA HIS A 91 -6.40 -9.61 -2.38
C HIS A 91 -5.53 -9.98 -3.58
N MET A 92 -4.21 -10.00 -3.43
CA MET A 92 -3.33 -10.41 -4.52
C MET A 92 -3.46 -11.92 -4.78
N PRO A 93 -3.52 -12.33 -6.06
CA PRO A 93 -3.84 -13.72 -6.44
C PRO A 93 -2.83 -14.78 -6.00
N SER A 94 -1.60 -14.38 -5.64
CA SER A 94 -0.56 -15.31 -5.16
C SER A 94 0.54 -14.60 -4.37
N SER A 95 1.29 -15.37 -3.58
CA SER A 95 2.47 -14.90 -2.87
C SER A 95 3.54 -14.37 -3.83
N GLU A 96 3.71 -14.98 -5.00
CA GLU A 96 4.68 -14.54 -6.02
C GLU A 96 4.34 -13.15 -6.56
N LEU A 97 3.05 -12.81 -6.68
CA LEU A 97 2.63 -11.46 -7.06
C LEU A 97 2.86 -10.46 -5.92
N GLN A 98 2.68 -10.87 -4.67
CA GLN A 98 3.07 -10.04 -3.52
C GLN A 98 4.57 -9.74 -3.53
N GLU A 99 5.44 -10.75 -3.84
CA GLU A 99 6.89 -10.53 -3.98
C GLU A 99 7.22 -9.54 -5.10
N ARG A 100 6.55 -9.67 -6.26
CA ARG A 100 6.71 -8.72 -7.36
C ARG A 100 6.29 -7.31 -6.95
N LEU A 101 5.21 -7.18 -6.19
CA LEU A 101 4.79 -5.90 -5.66
C LEU A 101 5.86 -5.28 -4.75
N PHE A 102 6.43 -6.05 -3.82
CA PHE A 102 7.49 -5.55 -2.93
C PHE A 102 8.73 -5.09 -3.72
N ALA A 103 9.11 -5.83 -4.77
CA ALA A 103 10.19 -5.42 -5.66
C ALA A 103 9.85 -4.12 -6.43
N GLU A 104 8.62 -3.99 -6.91
CA GLU A 104 8.17 -2.76 -7.59
C GLU A 104 8.10 -1.57 -6.63
N VAL A 105 7.65 -1.77 -5.40
CA VAL A 105 7.68 -0.75 -4.33
C VAL A 105 9.11 -0.28 -4.09
N HIS A 106 10.06 -1.21 -3.94
CA HIS A 106 11.47 -0.85 -3.80
C HIS A 106 11.97 -0.04 -5.02
N ARG A 107 11.59 -0.45 -6.24
CA ARG A 107 12.04 0.22 -7.47
C ARG A 107 11.55 1.67 -7.54
N VAL A 108 10.30 1.93 -7.20
CA VAL A 108 9.69 3.27 -7.33
C VAL A 108 9.96 4.20 -6.15
N LEU A 109 10.30 3.66 -4.98
CA LEU A 109 10.71 4.46 -3.82
C LEU A 109 12.05 5.14 -4.03
N ARG A 110 12.17 6.38 -3.58
CA ARG A 110 13.47 7.08 -3.43
C ARG A 110 14.34 6.37 -2.39
N PRO A 111 15.68 6.45 -2.49
CA PRO A 111 16.54 6.09 -1.37
C PRO A 111 16.09 6.83 -0.08
N GLY A 112 15.89 6.07 0.99
CA GLY A 112 15.34 6.57 2.26
C GLY A 112 13.82 6.69 2.31
N GLY A 113 13.11 6.48 1.21
CA GLY A 113 11.66 6.45 1.15
C GLY A 113 11.05 5.30 1.96
N ILE A 114 9.78 5.42 2.33
CA ILE A 114 9.10 4.48 3.23
C ILE A 114 7.96 3.74 2.54
N PHE A 115 7.79 2.48 2.91
CA PHE A 115 6.63 1.66 2.57
C PHE A 115 5.76 1.46 3.81
N VAL A 116 4.54 1.94 3.78
CA VAL A 116 3.59 1.92 4.91
C VAL A 116 2.41 1.03 4.55
N GLY A 117 2.14 0.05 5.38
CA GLY A 117 1.04 -0.87 5.12
C GLY A 117 0.23 -1.25 6.37
N ILE A 118 -1.01 -1.66 6.09
CA ILE A 118 -1.90 -2.33 7.05
C ILE A 118 -2.56 -3.47 6.29
N ASP A 119 -2.58 -4.67 6.88
CA ASP A 119 -3.28 -5.78 6.26
C ASP A 119 -3.92 -6.69 7.32
N SER A 120 -4.84 -7.54 6.86
CA SER A 120 -5.60 -8.45 7.70
C SER A 120 -4.76 -9.65 8.13
N LEU A 121 -4.97 -10.12 9.35
CA LEU A 121 -4.47 -11.41 9.80
C LEU A 121 -5.28 -12.57 9.18
N ASP A 122 -4.67 -13.74 9.16
CA ASP A 122 -5.29 -14.97 8.72
C ASP A 122 -6.18 -15.55 9.83
N LEU A 123 -7.44 -15.12 9.87
CA LEU A 123 -8.44 -15.53 10.87
C LEU A 123 -9.68 -16.08 10.16
N ASP A 124 -10.30 -17.10 10.75
CA ASP A 124 -11.44 -17.81 10.14
C ASP A 124 -12.59 -16.87 9.76
N PHE A 125 -12.98 -15.96 10.65
CA PHE A 125 -14.07 -15.01 10.36
C PHE A 125 -13.71 -13.99 9.27
N ILE A 126 -12.41 -13.69 9.08
CA ILE A 126 -11.95 -12.83 7.96
C ILE A 126 -12.04 -13.61 6.67
N ARG A 127 -11.61 -14.89 6.65
CA ARG A 127 -11.77 -15.79 5.50
C ARG A 127 -13.24 -15.95 5.10
N GLU A 128 -14.13 -16.12 6.07
CA GLU A 128 -15.57 -16.21 5.85
C GLU A 128 -16.16 -14.92 5.23
N GLY A 129 -15.58 -13.77 5.49
CA GLY A 129 -15.96 -12.50 4.89
C GLY A 129 -15.53 -12.34 3.41
N HIS A 130 -14.63 -13.19 2.91
CA HIS A 130 -14.10 -13.18 1.54
C HIS A 130 -14.70 -14.30 0.66
N VAL A 131 -15.94 -14.66 0.89
CA VAL A 131 -16.64 -15.63 0.02
C VAL A 131 -16.72 -15.06 -1.40
N ASP A 132 -16.27 -15.84 -2.38
CA ASP A 132 -16.15 -15.44 -3.79
C ASP A 132 -15.11 -14.33 -4.09
N ASP A 133 -14.21 -14.06 -3.14
CA ASP A 133 -13.10 -13.11 -3.31
C ASP A 133 -11.74 -13.77 -3.02
N THR A 134 -10.67 -13.20 -3.57
CA THR A 134 -9.31 -13.67 -3.31
C THR A 134 -8.89 -13.34 -1.88
N PHE A 135 -8.40 -14.32 -1.15
CA PHE A 135 -7.81 -14.13 0.16
C PHE A 135 -6.52 -14.94 0.32
N ILE A 136 -5.38 -14.31 0.03
CA ILE A 136 -4.04 -14.86 0.21
C ILE A 136 -3.34 -14.04 1.31
N PRO A 137 -3.52 -14.39 2.58
CA PRO A 137 -3.02 -13.58 3.69
C PRO A 137 -1.49 -13.53 3.72
N VAL A 138 -0.97 -12.40 4.15
CA VAL A 138 0.45 -12.23 4.45
C VAL A 138 0.68 -12.61 5.90
N ASP A 139 1.58 -13.56 6.15
CA ASP A 139 2.02 -13.88 7.51
C ASP A 139 2.99 -12.80 8.01
N PRO A 140 2.62 -12.03 9.07
CA PRO A 140 3.50 -11.01 9.63
C PRO A 140 4.81 -11.58 10.18
N GLY A 141 4.84 -12.88 10.55
CA GLY A 141 6.03 -13.53 11.06
C GLY A 141 7.14 -13.69 10.02
N ASN A 142 6.81 -13.73 8.74
CA ASN A 142 7.78 -13.83 7.65
C ASN A 142 7.91 -12.53 6.81
N LEU A 143 7.09 -11.54 7.07
CA LEU A 143 7.05 -10.29 6.30
C LEU A 143 8.42 -9.60 6.23
N GLY A 144 9.17 -9.58 7.34
CA GLY A 144 10.50 -8.97 7.39
C GLY A 144 11.46 -9.58 6.37
N ALA A 145 11.57 -10.92 6.35
CA ALA A 145 12.43 -11.61 5.41
C ALA A 145 12.01 -11.38 3.93
N ARG A 146 10.69 -11.29 3.67
CA ARG A 146 10.16 -11.02 2.33
C ARG A 146 10.48 -9.60 1.87
N LEU A 147 10.32 -8.61 2.74
CA LEU A 147 10.66 -7.23 2.44
C LEU A 147 12.16 -7.03 2.24
N GLU A 148 13.00 -7.66 3.09
CA GLU A 148 14.46 -7.65 2.94
C GLU A 148 14.91 -8.27 1.62
N ALA A 149 14.30 -9.37 1.20
CA ALA A 149 14.57 -9.99 -0.11
C ALA A 149 14.24 -9.04 -1.28
N ALA A 150 13.28 -8.14 -1.11
CA ALA A 150 12.95 -7.10 -2.07
C ALA A 150 13.82 -5.83 -1.93
N GLY A 151 14.74 -5.77 -0.96
CA GLY A 151 15.61 -4.62 -0.72
C GLY A 151 15.04 -3.57 0.22
N LEU A 152 13.96 -3.87 0.94
CA LEU A 152 13.32 -2.99 1.93
C LEU A 152 13.71 -3.45 3.34
N GLY A 153 14.27 -2.56 4.15
CA GLY A 153 14.75 -2.87 5.51
C GLY A 153 14.08 -1.99 6.58
N ASP A 154 14.70 -1.93 7.76
CA ASP A 154 14.26 -1.11 8.90
C ASP A 154 12.77 -1.33 9.25
N LEU A 155 12.34 -2.61 9.25
CA LEU A 155 10.95 -2.96 9.50
C LEU A 155 10.52 -2.59 10.93
N GLN A 156 9.47 -1.78 11.01
CA GLN A 156 8.64 -1.61 12.19
C GLN A 156 7.35 -2.38 11.96
N LEU A 157 7.03 -3.32 12.84
CA LEU A 157 5.86 -4.20 12.74
C LEU A 157 5.07 -4.15 14.04
N ASP A 158 3.78 -3.90 13.93
CA ASP A 158 2.82 -3.96 15.03
C ASP A 158 1.70 -4.93 14.66
N VAL A 159 1.52 -5.96 15.45
CA VAL A 159 0.52 -7.01 15.24
C VAL A 159 -0.58 -6.88 16.28
N GLY A 160 -1.77 -6.54 15.82
CA GLY A 160 -2.98 -6.45 16.64
C GLY A 160 -3.81 -7.74 16.62
N ASP A 161 -5.05 -7.65 17.07
CA ASP A 161 -5.94 -8.81 17.18
C ASP A 161 -6.50 -9.29 15.81
N TYR A 162 -6.63 -8.38 14.84
CA TYR A 162 -7.31 -8.64 13.55
C TYR A 162 -6.49 -8.24 12.33
N GLN A 163 -5.49 -7.41 12.52
CA GLN A 163 -4.65 -6.84 11.48
C GLN A 163 -3.24 -6.63 11.99
N PHE A 164 -2.31 -6.50 11.06
CA PHE A 164 -0.97 -6.02 11.34
C PHE A 164 -0.69 -4.73 10.57
N ARG A 165 0.27 -3.97 11.08
CA ARG A 165 0.71 -2.69 10.50
C ARG A 165 2.22 -2.71 10.38
N PHE A 166 2.74 -2.15 9.31
CA PHE A 166 4.18 -2.12 9.11
C PHE A 166 4.65 -0.83 8.45
N ILE A 167 5.89 -0.48 8.74
CA ILE A 167 6.66 0.53 8.03
C ILE A 167 8.01 -0.12 7.69
N ALA A 168 8.37 -0.11 6.41
CA ALA A 168 9.69 -0.53 5.93
C ALA A 168 10.35 0.60 5.16
N ARG A 169 11.65 0.53 4.95
CA ARG A 169 12.40 1.63 4.35
C ARG A 169 13.32 1.13 3.23
N LYS A 170 13.36 1.87 2.13
CA LYS A 170 14.42 1.70 1.14
C LYS A 170 15.71 2.29 1.72
N PRO A 171 16.83 1.55 1.78
CA PRO A 171 18.11 2.07 2.25
C PRO A 171 18.54 3.34 1.52
N ARG A 172 19.32 4.17 2.17
CA ARG A 172 19.82 5.43 1.57
C ARG A 172 21.01 5.24 0.62
N GLY A 173 21.48 4.00 0.44
CA GLY A 173 22.65 3.70 -0.40
C GLY A 173 23.96 4.02 0.33
#